data_c52151496092c5bf69bc9bbd8bfb4f4b
#
_entry.id   c52151496092c5bf69bc9bbd8bfb4f4b
#
_cell.length_a   1.000
_cell.length_b   1.000
_cell.length_c   1.000
_cell.angle_alpha   90.00
_cell.angle_beta   90.00
_cell.angle_gamma   90.00
#
_symmetry.space_group_name_H-M   'P 1'
#
loop_
_entity.id
_entity.type
_entity.pdbx_description
1 polymer ?
#
loop_
_entity_poly.entity_id
_entity_poly.type
_entity_poly.pdbx_seq_one_letter_code
_entity_poly.pdbx_strand_id
1 'polypeptide(L)'
;MKNLTKIAIIGALASFAFSAAQAANMKKVAISTIVEVPALLDTKKGILEGLAEKGFVVGKNITLDYQNANGNMPTQQQIAKKFIGSNPDIIIPITTPTAQAMVAGTKNIPIVFTAVTDPIKAKLINTYKNNGTNVTGVSDAAPIGAQLDLYKELVPGLKTIGFIYNPGLDNALAALAVIKEQGKMRGISVMESPAPTTNEVILATKKLVGKVEAIYVPNDTTVVSALGAIVKIGQDVDLPVFTGETGGVAKGAAASIGLDYVEVGRVTGRMAGDILNGAKPGTMNAIIAYEAVSKFKVAINIGSAKKMGLTFSKSVMDRATDITK
;
A
#
# COMPACT_ATOMS: atom_id res chain seq x y z
N MET A 1 12.76 -21.28 60.50
CA MET A 1 13.30 -21.30 59.13
C MET A 1 12.52 -22.17 58.11
N LYS A 2 11.73 -23.19 58.52
CA LYS A 2 10.98 -24.07 57.57
C LYS A 2 9.73 -23.44 56.92
N ASN A 3 9.18 -22.33 57.43
CA ASN A 3 7.97 -21.73 56.91
C ASN A 3 8.25 -20.62 55.84
N LEU A 4 9.42 -19.99 55.84
CA LEU A 4 9.82 -18.99 54.85
C LEU A 4 10.10 -19.60 53.46
N THR A 5 10.62 -20.83 53.45
CA THR A 5 10.93 -21.53 52.18
C THR A 5 9.66 -21.96 51.40
N LYS A 6 8.58 -22.31 52.13
CA LYS A 6 7.29 -22.68 51.52
C LYS A 6 6.57 -21.48 50.88
N ILE A 7 6.67 -20.28 51.44
CA ILE A 7 6.04 -19.06 50.91
C ILE A 7 6.77 -18.62 49.63
N ALA A 8 8.10 -18.72 49.57
CA ALA A 8 8.87 -18.36 48.37
C ALA A 8 8.60 -19.30 47.18
N ILE A 9 8.38 -20.60 47.41
CA ILE A 9 8.08 -21.57 46.34
C ILE A 9 6.66 -21.37 45.79
N ILE A 10 5.67 -21.05 46.64
CA ILE A 10 4.30 -20.77 46.20
C ILE A 10 4.25 -19.47 45.39
N GLY A 11 4.99 -18.43 45.75
CA GLY A 11 5.09 -17.17 45.02
C GLY A 11 5.74 -17.34 43.64
N ALA A 12 6.79 -18.17 43.52
CA ALA A 12 7.46 -18.46 42.27
C ALA A 12 6.57 -19.29 41.32
N LEU A 13 5.84 -20.27 41.78
CA LEU A 13 4.89 -21.09 41.02
C LEU A 13 3.69 -20.27 40.55
N ALA A 14 3.16 -19.35 41.35
CA ALA A 14 2.07 -18.47 40.98
C ALA A 14 2.50 -17.46 39.90
N SER A 15 3.73 -16.92 39.96
CA SER A 15 4.28 -16.02 38.97
C SER A 15 4.52 -16.72 37.60
N PHE A 16 4.98 -17.98 37.62
CA PHE A 16 5.14 -18.80 36.41
C PHE A 16 3.80 -19.18 35.77
N ALA A 17 2.79 -19.50 36.57
CA ALA A 17 1.45 -19.82 36.08
C ALA A 17 0.75 -18.58 35.46
N PHE A 18 0.95 -17.39 36.04
CA PHE A 18 0.41 -16.16 35.51
C PHE A 18 1.06 -15.77 34.17
N SER A 19 2.39 -15.93 34.03
CA SER A 19 3.11 -15.70 32.78
C SER A 19 2.72 -16.69 31.68
N ALA A 20 2.51 -17.96 32.02
CA ALA A 20 2.08 -19.01 31.11
C ALA A 20 0.62 -18.82 30.63
N ALA A 21 -0.27 -18.37 31.50
CA ALA A 21 -1.66 -18.06 31.16
C ALA A 21 -1.77 -16.82 30.28
N GLN A 22 -0.88 -15.85 30.45
CA GLN A 22 -0.84 -14.65 29.61
C GLN A 22 -0.30 -14.96 28.21
N ALA A 23 0.69 -15.84 28.08
CA ALA A 23 1.20 -16.31 26.79
C ALA A 23 0.18 -17.17 26.02
N ALA A 24 -0.68 -17.92 26.73
CA ALA A 24 -1.73 -18.75 26.12
C ALA A 24 -2.89 -17.94 25.50
N ASN A 25 -3.02 -16.66 25.82
CA ASN A 25 -4.11 -15.79 25.36
C ASN A 25 -3.69 -14.75 24.32
N MET A 26 -2.43 -14.76 23.83
CA MET A 26 -1.98 -13.79 22.83
C MET A 26 -2.51 -14.16 21.46
N LYS A 27 -3.19 -13.21 20.80
CA LYS A 27 -3.61 -13.33 19.40
C LYS A 27 -2.40 -13.28 18.48
N LYS A 28 -2.39 -14.10 17.43
CA LYS A 28 -1.33 -14.17 16.43
C LYS A 28 -1.71 -13.34 15.22
N VAL A 29 -1.03 -12.24 14.96
CA VAL A 29 -1.21 -11.38 13.80
C VAL A 29 -0.06 -11.57 12.82
N ALA A 30 -0.37 -11.93 11.57
CA ALA A 30 0.61 -12.08 10.51
C ALA A 30 0.45 -10.94 9.50
N ILE A 31 1.51 -10.17 9.25
CA ILE A 31 1.53 -9.07 8.26
C ILE A 31 2.61 -9.38 7.24
N SER A 32 2.30 -9.25 5.95
CA SER A 32 3.28 -9.41 4.89
C SER A 32 3.15 -8.34 3.82
N THR A 33 4.29 -7.97 3.23
CA THR A 33 4.38 -7.09 2.05
C THR A 33 5.31 -7.69 1.01
N ILE A 34 5.06 -7.40 -0.27
CA ILE A 34 5.95 -7.84 -1.35
C ILE A 34 7.27 -7.05 -1.34
N VAL A 35 7.24 -5.76 -0.95
CA VAL A 35 8.39 -4.86 -0.95
C VAL A 35 8.21 -3.78 0.12
N GLU A 36 9.30 -3.21 0.61
CA GLU A 36 9.26 -2.04 1.50
C GLU A 36 9.55 -0.76 0.72
N VAL A 37 8.52 0.07 0.61
CA VAL A 37 8.58 1.45 0.13
C VAL A 37 7.85 2.36 1.13
N PRO A 38 8.06 3.68 1.15
CA PRO A 38 7.50 4.55 2.18
C PRO A 38 6.00 4.37 2.42
N ALA A 39 5.18 4.38 1.37
CA ALA A 39 3.74 4.21 1.47
C ALA A 39 3.34 2.90 2.17
N LEU A 40 4.05 1.79 1.90
CA LEU A 40 3.74 0.49 2.51
C LEU A 40 4.25 0.39 3.96
N LEU A 41 5.35 1.07 4.30
CA LEU A 41 5.81 1.21 5.68
C LEU A 41 4.84 2.08 6.50
N ASP A 42 4.33 3.17 5.92
CA ASP A 42 3.28 3.99 6.51
C ASP A 42 1.98 3.20 6.71
N THR A 43 1.59 2.37 5.74
CA THR A 43 0.47 1.44 5.88
C THR A 43 0.67 0.50 7.07
N LYS A 44 1.84 -0.13 7.20
CA LYS A 44 2.16 -1.00 8.34
C LYS A 44 2.07 -0.25 9.67
N LYS A 45 2.63 0.97 9.73
CA LYS A 45 2.53 1.83 10.91
C LYS A 45 1.07 2.07 11.29
N GLY A 46 0.26 2.49 10.33
CA GLY A 46 -1.17 2.72 10.55
C GLY A 46 -1.93 1.47 11.00
N ILE A 47 -1.61 0.28 10.44
CA ILE A 47 -2.22 -0.98 10.88
C ILE A 47 -1.98 -1.20 12.38
N LEU A 48 -0.75 -1.00 12.86
CA LEU A 48 -0.43 -1.19 14.28
C LEU A 48 -1.13 -0.16 15.16
N GLU A 49 -1.25 1.09 14.70
CA GLU A 49 -2.01 2.14 15.39
C GLU A 49 -3.51 1.79 15.46
N GLY A 50 -4.12 1.36 14.35
CA GLY A 50 -5.53 0.97 14.32
C GLY A 50 -5.85 -0.29 15.13
N LEU A 51 -4.93 -1.26 15.19
CA LEU A 51 -5.02 -2.40 16.11
C LEU A 51 -4.99 -1.94 17.56
N ALA A 52 -4.09 -1.01 17.91
CA ALA A 52 -3.97 -0.46 19.26
C ALA A 52 -5.24 0.31 19.68
N GLU A 53 -5.88 1.05 18.76
CA GLU A 53 -7.18 1.72 19.00
C GLU A 53 -8.30 0.72 19.36
N LYS A 54 -8.20 -0.53 18.86
CA LYS A 54 -9.12 -1.64 19.18
C LYS A 54 -8.68 -2.48 20.38
N GLY A 55 -7.62 -2.05 21.09
CA GLY A 55 -7.11 -2.70 22.28
C GLY A 55 -6.05 -3.78 22.03
N PHE A 56 -5.57 -3.95 20.78
CA PHE A 56 -4.57 -4.96 20.41
C PHE A 56 -3.18 -4.34 20.28
N VAL A 57 -2.29 -4.63 21.23
CA VAL A 57 -0.95 -4.05 21.31
C VAL A 57 0.11 -5.15 21.26
N VAL A 58 1.07 -5.01 20.35
CA VAL A 58 2.19 -5.95 20.18
C VAL A 58 2.97 -6.11 21.49
N GLY A 59 3.23 -7.35 21.88
CA GLY A 59 3.92 -7.70 23.12
C GLY A 59 3.07 -7.66 24.39
N LYS A 60 1.80 -7.16 24.31
CA LYS A 60 0.86 -7.21 25.44
C LYS A 60 -0.17 -8.32 25.28
N ASN A 61 -0.90 -8.34 24.19
CA ASN A 61 -1.96 -9.30 23.92
C ASN A 61 -1.99 -9.79 22.46
N ILE A 62 -1.07 -9.33 21.62
CA ILE A 62 -0.81 -9.88 20.30
C ILE A 62 0.68 -10.18 20.09
N THR A 63 0.96 -11.25 19.34
CA THR A 63 2.25 -11.51 18.70
C THR A 63 2.17 -11.10 17.24
N LEU A 64 3.24 -10.50 16.71
CA LEU A 64 3.35 -10.06 15.33
C LEU A 64 4.40 -10.88 14.59
N ASP A 65 4.01 -11.59 13.51
CA ASP A 65 4.95 -12.10 12.51
C ASP A 65 4.87 -11.19 11.28
N TYR A 66 5.91 -10.38 11.05
CA TYR A 66 6.03 -9.50 9.90
C TYR A 66 7.05 -10.05 8.92
N GLN A 67 6.68 -10.16 7.62
CA GLN A 67 7.54 -10.69 6.57
C GLN A 67 7.51 -9.78 5.34
N ASN A 68 8.70 -9.59 4.73
CA ASN A 68 8.89 -8.88 3.48
C ASN A 68 9.50 -9.83 2.43
N ALA A 69 8.91 -9.89 1.25
CA ALA A 69 9.39 -10.74 0.16
C ALA A 69 10.50 -10.11 -0.70
N ASN A 70 10.88 -8.85 -0.42
CA ASN A 70 11.92 -8.09 -1.14
C ASN A 70 11.74 -8.09 -2.67
N GLY A 71 10.50 -7.96 -3.15
CA GLY A 71 10.15 -7.95 -4.57
C GLY A 71 10.11 -9.33 -5.23
N ASN A 72 10.35 -10.41 -4.46
CA ASN A 72 10.46 -11.76 -5.00
C ASN A 72 9.16 -12.56 -4.82
N MET A 73 8.45 -12.86 -5.90
CA MET A 73 7.18 -13.62 -5.86
C MET A 73 7.32 -15.05 -5.33
N PRO A 74 8.33 -15.85 -5.70
CA PRO A 74 8.61 -17.13 -5.06
C PRO A 74 8.73 -17.04 -3.53
N THR A 75 9.45 -16.03 -3.01
CA THR A 75 9.57 -15.77 -1.57
C THR A 75 8.20 -15.41 -0.97
N GLN A 76 7.39 -14.59 -1.67
CA GLN A 76 6.03 -14.27 -1.22
C GLN A 76 5.14 -15.51 -1.10
N GLN A 77 5.27 -16.47 -2.02
CA GLN A 77 4.54 -17.74 -1.94
C GLN A 77 5.01 -18.61 -0.74
N GLN A 78 6.31 -18.59 -0.42
CA GLN A 78 6.84 -19.28 0.76
C GLN A 78 6.33 -18.64 2.05
N ILE A 79 6.29 -17.30 2.12
CA ILE A 79 5.72 -16.55 3.24
C ILE A 79 4.24 -16.93 3.43
N ALA A 80 3.46 -17.00 2.35
CA ALA A 80 2.06 -17.40 2.41
C ALA A 80 1.91 -18.83 3.01
N LYS A 81 2.69 -19.79 2.52
CA LYS A 81 2.70 -21.16 3.07
C LYS A 81 3.08 -21.19 4.55
N LYS A 82 4.12 -20.42 4.96
CA LYS A 82 4.54 -20.30 6.37
C LYS A 82 3.41 -19.75 7.23
N PHE A 83 2.77 -18.66 6.83
CA PHE A 83 1.70 -18.04 7.60
C PHE A 83 0.51 -18.98 7.76
N ILE A 84 0.07 -19.60 6.66
CA ILE A 84 -1.04 -20.57 6.68
C ILE A 84 -0.72 -21.75 7.59
N GLY A 85 0.49 -22.29 7.50
CA GLY A 85 0.95 -23.41 8.37
C GLY A 85 1.05 -23.04 9.84
N SER A 86 1.32 -21.77 10.18
CA SER A 86 1.37 -21.30 11.59
C SER A 86 -0.01 -21.01 12.18
N ASN A 87 -1.07 -21.04 11.35
CA ASN A 87 -2.47 -20.83 11.71
C ASN A 87 -2.66 -19.59 12.63
N PRO A 88 -2.38 -18.35 12.12
CA PRO A 88 -2.60 -17.12 12.88
C PRO A 88 -4.09 -16.82 13.03
N ASP A 89 -4.44 -15.97 14.01
CA ASP A 89 -5.81 -15.49 14.19
C ASP A 89 -6.26 -14.57 13.06
N ILE A 90 -5.31 -13.90 12.37
CA ILE A 90 -5.56 -13.01 11.22
C ILE A 90 -4.30 -12.85 10.36
N ILE A 91 -4.51 -12.71 9.04
CA ILE A 91 -3.46 -12.34 8.09
C ILE A 91 -3.81 -10.96 7.48
N ILE A 92 -2.86 -10.05 7.47
CA ILE A 92 -2.99 -8.72 6.88
C ILE A 92 -1.97 -8.56 5.75
N PRO A 93 -2.32 -8.96 4.51
CA PRO A 93 -1.46 -8.75 3.36
C PRO A 93 -1.51 -7.30 2.89
N ILE A 94 -0.35 -6.70 2.68
CA ILE A 94 -0.17 -5.37 2.12
C ILE A 94 0.21 -5.51 0.64
N THR A 95 -0.53 -4.94 -0.27
CA THR A 95 -0.48 -4.98 -1.74
C THR A 95 -1.21 -6.14 -2.41
N THR A 96 -1.60 -5.92 -3.66
CA THR A 96 -2.35 -6.91 -4.48
C THR A 96 -1.64 -8.25 -4.60
N PRO A 97 -0.35 -8.36 -5.04
CA PRO A 97 0.28 -9.66 -5.19
C PRO A 97 0.45 -10.42 -3.87
N THR A 98 0.67 -9.71 -2.77
CA THR A 98 0.72 -10.30 -1.43
C THR A 98 -0.64 -10.87 -1.03
N ALA A 99 -1.72 -10.11 -1.24
CA ALA A 99 -3.08 -10.53 -0.93
C ALA A 99 -3.51 -11.75 -1.76
N GLN A 100 -3.17 -11.76 -3.04
CA GLN A 100 -3.44 -12.90 -3.94
C GLN A 100 -2.79 -14.18 -3.43
N ALA A 101 -1.52 -14.12 -3.02
CA ALA A 101 -0.80 -15.28 -2.48
C ALA A 101 -1.48 -15.85 -1.22
N MET A 102 -1.99 -14.98 -0.32
CA MET A 102 -2.66 -15.40 0.92
C MET A 102 -4.06 -15.97 0.65
N VAL A 103 -4.86 -15.28 -0.15
CA VAL A 103 -6.26 -15.68 -0.47
C VAL A 103 -6.32 -16.99 -1.25
N ALA A 104 -5.32 -17.25 -2.11
CA ALA A 104 -5.20 -18.53 -2.82
C ALA A 104 -4.94 -19.70 -1.86
N GLY A 105 -4.28 -19.47 -0.73
CA GLY A 105 -3.80 -20.54 0.15
C GLY A 105 -4.75 -20.91 1.29
N THR A 106 -5.72 -20.05 1.66
CA THR A 106 -6.65 -20.36 2.77
C THR A 106 -8.04 -19.81 2.54
N LYS A 107 -9.05 -20.58 3.01
CA LYS A 107 -10.46 -20.17 3.05
C LYS A 107 -11.00 -20.04 4.48
N ASN A 108 -10.16 -20.31 5.48
CA ASN A 108 -10.57 -20.38 6.88
C ASN A 108 -9.98 -19.26 7.72
N ILE A 109 -8.69 -18.93 7.52
CA ILE A 109 -8.02 -17.88 8.30
C ILE A 109 -8.55 -16.52 7.82
N PRO A 110 -9.00 -15.64 8.73
CA PRO A 110 -9.42 -14.28 8.39
C PRO A 110 -8.32 -13.50 7.67
N ILE A 111 -8.66 -12.83 6.57
CA ILE A 111 -7.75 -12.00 5.80
C ILE A 111 -8.32 -10.58 5.69
N VAL A 112 -7.52 -9.59 6.05
CA VAL A 112 -7.81 -8.16 5.83
C VAL A 112 -6.75 -7.60 4.91
N PHE A 113 -7.05 -7.51 3.60
CA PHE A 113 -6.12 -6.90 2.65
C PHE A 113 -6.07 -5.38 2.80
N THR A 114 -4.94 -4.78 2.40
CA THR A 114 -4.78 -3.33 2.33
C THR A 114 -3.82 -2.94 1.20
N ALA A 115 -3.88 -1.67 0.78
CA ALA A 115 -3.11 -1.17 -0.36
C ALA A 115 -3.31 -2.07 -1.61
N VAL A 116 -4.56 -2.40 -1.90
CA VAL A 116 -5.01 -3.17 -3.05
C VAL A 116 -5.83 -2.28 -3.97
N THR A 117 -5.36 -2.05 -5.18
CA THR A 117 -5.95 -1.09 -6.13
C THR A 117 -7.37 -1.49 -6.56
N ASP A 118 -7.58 -2.75 -6.94
CA ASP A 118 -8.92 -3.26 -7.32
C ASP A 118 -9.07 -4.71 -6.83
N PRO A 119 -9.69 -4.92 -5.66
CA PRO A 119 -9.79 -6.26 -5.09
C PRO A 119 -10.73 -7.20 -5.86
N ILE A 120 -11.65 -6.66 -6.68
CA ILE A 120 -12.54 -7.47 -7.52
C ILE A 120 -11.76 -7.99 -8.74
N LYS A 121 -11.06 -7.12 -9.48
CA LYS A 121 -10.20 -7.53 -10.60
C LYS A 121 -9.08 -8.45 -10.15
N ALA A 122 -8.52 -8.21 -8.95
CA ALA A 122 -7.53 -9.09 -8.33
C ALA A 122 -8.10 -10.41 -7.82
N LYS A 123 -9.42 -10.65 -7.94
CA LYS A 123 -10.14 -11.88 -7.52
C LYS A 123 -9.98 -12.19 -6.02
N LEU A 124 -9.84 -11.17 -5.19
CA LEU A 124 -9.79 -11.33 -3.73
C LEU A 124 -11.19 -11.43 -3.14
N ILE A 125 -12.12 -10.64 -3.67
CA ILE A 125 -13.53 -10.61 -3.32
C ILE A 125 -14.37 -10.51 -4.60
N ASN A 126 -15.62 -10.90 -4.52
CA ASN A 126 -16.58 -10.79 -5.64
C ASN A 126 -17.43 -9.52 -5.57
N THR A 127 -17.55 -8.91 -4.40
CA THR A 127 -18.28 -7.68 -4.13
C THR A 127 -17.70 -6.96 -2.92
N TYR A 128 -17.84 -5.63 -2.87
CA TYR A 128 -17.45 -4.83 -1.71
C TYR A 128 -18.38 -5.03 -0.50
N LYS A 129 -19.63 -5.43 -0.72
CA LYS A 129 -20.63 -5.58 0.35
C LYS A 129 -20.89 -7.05 0.66
N ASN A 130 -20.76 -7.43 1.94
CA ASN A 130 -21.14 -8.76 2.46
C ASN A 130 -20.72 -9.91 1.52
N ASN A 131 -19.44 -10.00 1.21
CA ASN A 131 -18.94 -10.96 0.19
C ASN A 131 -19.02 -12.43 0.62
N GLY A 132 -19.36 -12.73 1.90
CA GLY A 132 -19.57 -14.08 2.43
C GLY A 132 -18.33 -14.95 2.56
N THR A 133 -17.13 -14.39 2.38
CA THR A 133 -15.86 -15.14 2.43
C THR A 133 -15.07 -14.83 3.70
N ASN A 134 -13.89 -15.45 3.85
CA ASN A 134 -12.94 -15.12 4.93
C ASN A 134 -12.10 -13.87 4.64
N VAL A 135 -12.44 -13.08 3.61
CA VAL A 135 -11.63 -11.95 3.12
C VAL A 135 -12.44 -10.66 3.18
N THR A 136 -11.83 -9.60 3.68
CA THR A 136 -12.28 -8.21 3.56
C THR A 136 -11.06 -7.30 3.50
N GLY A 137 -11.22 -5.99 3.45
CA GLY A 137 -10.07 -5.09 3.51
C GLY A 137 -10.31 -3.70 2.95
N VAL A 138 -9.21 -3.01 2.66
CA VAL A 138 -9.19 -1.61 2.23
C VAL A 138 -8.49 -1.48 0.89
N SER A 139 -9.23 -1.00 -0.12
CA SER A 139 -8.68 -0.66 -1.44
C SER A 139 -8.03 0.71 -1.39
N ASP A 140 -6.87 0.85 -2.04
CA ASP A 140 -6.15 2.11 -2.24
C ASP A 140 -6.31 2.68 -3.65
N ALA A 141 -7.44 2.41 -4.30
CA ALA A 141 -7.72 2.95 -5.62
C ALA A 141 -7.32 4.44 -5.71
N ALA A 142 -6.41 4.77 -6.64
CA ALA A 142 -5.89 6.11 -6.77
C ALA A 142 -6.92 7.07 -7.38
N PRO A 143 -6.95 8.35 -6.98
CA PRO A 143 -7.85 9.36 -7.56
C PRO A 143 -7.32 9.86 -8.91
N ILE A 144 -7.18 8.96 -9.90
CA ILE A 144 -6.49 9.21 -11.17
C ILE A 144 -7.06 10.41 -11.91
N GLY A 145 -8.39 10.63 -11.84
CA GLY A 145 -8.99 11.83 -12.42
C GLY A 145 -8.42 13.12 -11.84
N ALA A 146 -8.41 13.26 -10.51
CA ALA A 146 -7.85 14.43 -9.83
C ALA A 146 -6.34 14.57 -10.07
N GLN A 147 -5.62 13.46 -10.17
CA GLN A 147 -4.19 13.45 -10.51
C GLN A 147 -3.95 14.04 -11.90
N LEU A 148 -4.69 13.59 -12.91
CA LEU A 148 -4.58 14.11 -14.26
C LEU A 148 -4.98 15.60 -14.36
N ASP A 149 -5.95 16.06 -13.57
CA ASP A 149 -6.31 17.47 -13.49
C ASP A 149 -5.15 18.33 -12.94
N LEU A 150 -4.50 17.88 -11.87
CA LEU A 150 -3.29 18.52 -11.35
C LEU A 150 -2.16 18.51 -12.39
N TYR A 151 -1.93 17.40 -13.08
CA TYR A 151 -0.83 17.29 -14.05
C TYR A 151 -1.07 18.19 -15.28
N LYS A 152 -2.31 18.37 -15.72
CA LYS A 152 -2.65 19.37 -16.75
C LYS A 152 -2.40 20.80 -16.29
N GLU A 153 -2.64 21.10 -15.00
CA GLU A 153 -2.33 22.42 -14.43
C GLU A 153 -0.80 22.66 -14.40
N LEU A 154 -0.03 21.62 -14.08
CA LEU A 154 1.44 21.70 -13.95
C LEU A 154 2.17 21.65 -15.29
N VAL A 155 1.60 20.99 -16.30
CA VAL A 155 2.16 20.85 -17.65
C VAL A 155 1.16 21.42 -18.65
N PRO A 156 1.18 22.76 -18.90
CA PRO A 156 0.29 23.37 -19.88
C PRO A 156 0.44 22.72 -21.25
N GLY A 157 -0.68 22.28 -21.82
CA GLY A 157 -0.66 21.58 -23.10
C GLY A 157 -0.40 20.09 -23.04
N LEU A 158 -0.44 19.45 -21.87
CA LEU A 158 -0.33 18.00 -21.70
C LEU A 158 -1.33 17.26 -22.60
N LYS A 159 -0.82 16.53 -23.59
CA LYS A 159 -1.59 15.75 -24.57
C LYS A 159 -1.30 14.25 -24.47
N THR A 160 -0.08 13.88 -24.10
CA THR A 160 0.34 12.49 -24.00
C THR A 160 1.10 12.26 -22.70
N ILE A 161 0.66 11.31 -21.91
CA ILE A 161 1.34 10.89 -20.69
C ILE A 161 1.90 9.47 -20.84
N GLY A 162 3.15 9.26 -20.46
CA GLY A 162 3.78 7.95 -20.44
C GLY A 162 3.33 7.17 -19.20
N PHE A 163 2.98 5.90 -19.37
CA PHE A 163 2.56 5.01 -18.32
C PHE A 163 3.47 3.78 -18.29
N ILE A 164 4.33 3.70 -17.27
CA ILE A 164 5.25 2.56 -17.09
C ILE A 164 4.58 1.57 -16.15
N TYR A 165 4.54 0.29 -16.52
CA TYR A 165 3.82 -0.71 -15.72
C TYR A 165 4.34 -2.13 -15.94
N ASN A 166 4.14 -2.99 -14.95
CA ASN A 166 4.35 -4.43 -15.08
C ASN A 166 3.05 -5.09 -15.55
N PRO A 167 3.03 -5.66 -16.79
CA PRO A 167 1.84 -6.29 -17.34
C PRO A 167 1.43 -7.59 -16.63
N GLY A 168 2.28 -8.14 -15.76
CA GLY A 168 1.99 -9.31 -14.93
C GLY A 168 1.25 -8.99 -13.62
N LEU A 169 0.96 -7.71 -13.34
CA LEU A 169 0.31 -7.28 -12.09
C LEU A 169 -1.12 -6.77 -12.34
N ASP A 170 -2.12 -7.38 -11.70
CA ASP A 170 -3.52 -7.01 -11.86
C ASP A 170 -3.82 -5.57 -11.40
N ASN A 171 -3.14 -5.07 -10.35
CA ASN A 171 -3.25 -3.68 -9.94
C ASN A 171 -2.73 -2.69 -10.99
N ALA A 172 -1.64 -3.03 -11.69
CA ALA A 172 -1.09 -2.20 -12.75
C ALA A 172 -2.02 -2.15 -13.98
N LEU A 173 -2.60 -3.30 -14.37
CA LEU A 173 -3.60 -3.39 -15.44
C LEU A 173 -4.89 -2.66 -15.07
N ALA A 174 -5.33 -2.72 -13.80
CA ALA A 174 -6.49 -1.96 -13.32
C ALA A 174 -6.25 -0.46 -13.42
N ALA A 175 -5.09 0.04 -12.96
CA ALA A 175 -4.70 1.44 -13.05
C ALA A 175 -4.58 1.91 -14.51
N LEU A 176 -4.03 1.06 -15.41
CA LEU A 176 -3.93 1.35 -16.84
C LEU A 176 -5.31 1.55 -17.49
N ALA A 177 -6.28 0.71 -17.16
CA ALA A 177 -7.64 0.86 -17.65
C ALA A 177 -8.26 2.20 -17.22
N VAL A 178 -8.11 2.55 -15.93
CA VAL A 178 -8.64 3.79 -15.38
C VAL A 178 -7.96 5.03 -15.96
N ILE A 179 -6.61 5.03 -16.10
CA ILE A 179 -5.93 6.21 -16.65
C ILE A 179 -6.25 6.43 -18.13
N LYS A 180 -6.48 5.38 -18.90
CA LYS A 180 -6.94 5.50 -20.30
C LYS A 180 -8.33 6.12 -20.38
N GLU A 181 -9.26 5.68 -19.54
CA GLU A 181 -10.62 6.24 -19.46
C GLU A 181 -10.59 7.70 -19.02
N GLN A 182 -9.94 7.99 -17.90
CA GLN A 182 -9.84 9.33 -17.33
C GLN A 182 -9.04 10.29 -18.24
N GLY A 183 -8.02 9.79 -18.93
CA GLY A 183 -7.25 10.53 -19.92
C GLY A 183 -8.10 10.92 -21.14
N LYS A 184 -8.86 9.97 -21.69
CA LYS A 184 -9.78 10.24 -22.81
C LYS A 184 -10.77 11.36 -22.48
N MET A 185 -11.35 11.36 -21.28
CA MET A 185 -12.26 12.42 -20.82
C MET A 185 -11.60 13.81 -20.74
N ARG A 186 -10.27 13.86 -20.61
CA ARG A 186 -9.46 15.09 -20.46
C ARG A 186 -8.65 15.47 -21.69
N GLY A 187 -8.81 14.72 -22.78
CA GLY A 187 -8.04 14.91 -24.02
C GLY A 187 -6.56 14.52 -23.86
N ILE A 188 -6.25 13.59 -22.94
CA ILE A 188 -4.89 13.08 -22.72
C ILE A 188 -4.81 11.65 -23.27
N SER A 189 -3.86 11.42 -24.18
CA SER A 189 -3.48 10.08 -24.64
C SER A 189 -2.52 9.41 -23.65
N VAL A 190 -2.62 8.10 -23.52
CA VAL A 190 -1.73 7.32 -22.66
C VAL A 190 -0.79 6.48 -23.51
N MET A 191 0.51 6.75 -23.44
CA MET A 191 1.54 5.94 -24.09
C MET A 191 2.05 4.87 -23.11
N GLU A 192 1.74 3.63 -23.42
CA GLU A 192 2.13 2.48 -22.60
C GLU A 192 3.62 2.14 -22.78
N SER A 193 4.29 1.84 -21.67
CA SER A 193 5.65 1.33 -21.67
C SER A 193 5.79 0.17 -20.66
N PRO A 194 5.57 -1.08 -21.12
CA PRO A 194 5.64 -2.24 -20.25
C PRO A 194 7.07 -2.51 -19.76
N ALA A 195 7.16 -2.88 -18.48
CA ALA A 195 8.38 -3.27 -17.78
C ALA A 195 8.07 -4.46 -16.85
N PRO A 196 8.15 -5.70 -17.34
CA PRO A 196 7.84 -6.90 -16.55
C PRO A 196 8.72 -7.07 -15.29
N THR A 197 9.91 -6.52 -15.29
CA THR A 197 10.85 -6.56 -14.16
C THR A 197 11.40 -5.18 -13.84
N THR A 198 11.88 -5.00 -12.60
CA THR A 198 12.50 -3.73 -12.15
C THR A 198 13.71 -3.32 -13.01
N ASN A 199 14.48 -4.29 -13.52
CA ASN A 199 15.63 -4.02 -14.40
C ASN A 199 15.22 -3.40 -15.76
N GLU A 200 14.02 -3.70 -16.24
CA GLU A 200 13.52 -3.20 -17.52
C GLU A 200 12.92 -1.79 -17.43
N VAL A 201 12.66 -1.30 -16.22
CA VAL A 201 12.04 0.02 -16.00
C VAL A 201 12.88 1.16 -16.60
N ILE A 202 14.20 1.09 -16.51
CA ILE A 202 15.10 2.12 -17.09
C ILE A 202 14.92 2.19 -18.61
N LEU A 203 14.88 1.04 -19.29
CA LEU A 203 14.68 0.98 -20.73
C LEU A 203 13.28 1.45 -21.10
N ALA A 204 12.27 1.02 -20.36
CA ALA A 204 10.89 1.47 -20.56
C ALA A 204 10.76 3.01 -20.41
N THR A 205 11.44 3.60 -19.41
CA THR A 205 11.48 5.05 -19.22
C THR A 205 12.12 5.77 -20.42
N LYS A 206 13.29 5.29 -20.86
CA LYS A 206 14.01 5.87 -22.01
C LYS A 206 13.19 5.84 -23.30
N LYS A 207 12.34 4.83 -23.52
CA LYS A 207 11.46 4.73 -24.68
C LYS A 207 10.41 5.84 -24.75
N LEU A 208 10.08 6.46 -23.61
CA LEU A 208 9.10 7.55 -23.52
C LEU A 208 9.72 8.94 -23.79
N VAL A 209 11.04 9.10 -23.62
CA VAL A 209 11.75 10.37 -23.80
C VAL A 209 11.52 10.91 -25.20
N GLY A 210 11.13 12.20 -25.29
CA GLY A 210 10.81 12.90 -26.54
C GLY A 210 9.49 12.50 -27.21
N LYS A 211 8.68 11.63 -26.57
CA LYS A 211 7.40 11.16 -27.11
C LYS A 211 6.20 11.51 -26.23
N VAL A 212 6.44 11.91 -24.98
CA VAL A 212 5.42 12.26 -24.00
C VAL A 212 5.79 13.56 -23.29
N GLU A 213 4.83 14.29 -22.77
CA GLU A 213 5.05 15.53 -22.02
C GLU A 213 5.23 15.28 -20.51
N ALA A 214 4.86 14.10 -20.01
CA ALA A 214 5.07 13.70 -18.63
C ALA A 214 5.07 12.17 -18.48
N ILE A 215 5.63 11.66 -17.39
CA ILE A 215 5.56 10.25 -17.00
C ILE A 215 4.67 10.12 -15.77
N TYR A 216 3.76 9.16 -15.79
CA TYR A 216 2.99 8.70 -14.63
C TYR A 216 3.51 7.34 -14.15
N VAL A 217 3.90 7.28 -12.89
CA VAL A 217 4.32 6.06 -12.20
C VAL A 217 3.15 5.60 -11.31
N PRO A 218 2.46 4.51 -11.67
CA PRO A 218 1.33 4.01 -10.88
C PRO A 218 1.77 3.35 -9.56
N ASN A 219 0.80 2.90 -8.76
CA ASN A 219 1.02 2.06 -7.58
C ASN A 219 1.42 0.62 -8.01
N ASP A 220 2.52 0.52 -8.73
CA ASP A 220 3.12 -0.72 -9.26
C ASP A 220 4.45 -0.95 -8.54
N THR A 221 4.52 -2.00 -7.71
CA THR A 221 5.69 -2.28 -6.87
C THR A 221 6.97 -2.54 -7.67
N THR A 222 6.86 -3.06 -8.90
CA THR A 222 8.00 -3.25 -9.82
C THR A 222 8.56 -1.90 -10.26
N VAL A 223 7.69 -0.97 -10.65
CA VAL A 223 8.07 0.34 -11.19
C VAL A 223 8.52 1.29 -10.08
N VAL A 224 7.77 1.34 -8.95
CA VAL A 224 8.10 2.19 -7.79
C VAL A 224 9.46 1.80 -7.18
N SER A 225 9.86 0.54 -7.25
CA SER A 225 11.18 0.08 -6.79
C SER A 225 12.34 0.70 -7.58
N ALA A 226 12.09 1.14 -8.82
CA ALA A 226 13.06 1.83 -9.68
C ALA A 226 12.81 3.34 -9.80
N LEU A 227 11.93 3.94 -8.96
CA LEU A 227 11.51 5.34 -9.08
C LEU A 227 12.69 6.31 -9.15
N GLY A 228 13.74 6.11 -8.37
CA GLY A 228 14.93 6.98 -8.40
C GLY A 228 15.59 7.06 -9.78
N ALA A 229 15.62 5.96 -10.54
CA ALA A 229 16.16 5.93 -11.89
C ALA A 229 15.22 6.65 -12.90
N ILE A 230 13.90 6.50 -12.74
CA ILE A 230 12.91 7.23 -13.56
C ILE A 230 13.06 8.74 -13.34
N VAL A 231 13.11 9.16 -12.07
CA VAL A 231 13.31 10.56 -11.67
C VAL A 231 14.60 11.14 -12.25
N LYS A 232 15.70 10.40 -12.15
CA LYS A 232 16.99 10.83 -12.69
C LYS A 232 16.91 11.07 -14.20
N ILE A 233 16.30 10.14 -14.94
CA ILE A 233 16.09 10.31 -16.40
C ILE A 233 15.21 11.54 -16.65
N GLY A 234 14.09 11.70 -15.95
CA GLY A 234 13.20 12.85 -16.09
C GLY A 234 13.93 14.19 -15.86
N GLN A 235 14.77 14.28 -14.82
CA GLN A 235 15.58 15.45 -14.52
C GLN A 235 16.65 15.75 -15.58
N ASP A 236 17.22 14.72 -16.20
CA ASP A 236 18.28 14.87 -17.21
C ASP A 236 17.76 15.38 -18.56
N VAL A 237 16.42 15.29 -18.81
CA VAL A 237 15.81 15.64 -20.10
C VAL A 237 14.58 16.55 -19.96
N ASP A 238 14.43 17.25 -18.82
CA ASP A 238 13.33 18.17 -18.53
C ASP A 238 11.94 17.51 -18.70
N LEU A 239 11.80 16.22 -18.31
CA LEU A 239 10.58 15.45 -18.44
C LEU A 239 9.94 15.22 -17.05
N PRO A 240 8.77 15.85 -16.77
CA PRO A 240 8.10 15.70 -15.49
C PRO A 240 7.73 14.25 -15.15
N VAL A 241 8.03 13.84 -13.91
CA VAL A 241 7.68 12.53 -13.36
C VAL A 241 6.69 12.72 -12.21
N PHE A 242 5.51 12.14 -12.34
CA PHE A 242 4.43 12.14 -11.37
C PHE A 242 4.19 10.73 -10.84
N THR A 243 3.67 10.60 -9.62
CA THR A 243 3.39 9.31 -8.99
C THR A 243 1.94 9.16 -8.58
N GLY A 244 1.42 7.95 -8.58
CA GLY A 244 0.07 7.60 -8.14
C GLY A 244 -0.10 7.67 -6.60
N GLU A 245 1.01 7.82 -5.85
CA GLU A 245 1.03 7.94 -4.41
C GLU A 245 1.99 9.05 -3.96
N THR A 246 1.74 9.64 -2.78
CA THR A 246 2.45 10.84 -2.32
C THR A 246 3.87 10.58 -1.81
N GLY A 247 4.18 9.37 -1.33
CA GLY A 247 5.51 9.01 -0.82
C GLY A 247 6.61 9.05 -1.86
N GLY A 248 6.26 8.87 -3.15
CA GLY A 248 7.19 9.00 -4.28
C GLY A 248 7.71 10.41 -4.49
N VAL A 249 6.98 11.42 -4.02
CA VAL A 249 7.38 12.84 -4.14
C VAL A 249 8.60 13.14 -3.27
N ALA A 250 8.67 12.58 -2.07
CA ALA A 250 9.87 12.67 -1.22
C ALA A 250 11.10 11.98 -1.86
N LYS A 251 10.87 11.01 -2.77
CA LYS A 251 11.91 10.32 -3.55
C LYS A 251 12.25 10.99 -4.88
N GLY A 252 11.69 12.17 -5.14
CA GLY A 252 12.03 13.01 -6.27
C GLY A 252 10.99 13.10 -7.39
N ALA A 253 9.84 12.46 -7.31
CA ALA A 253 8.75 12.78 -8.22
C ALA A 253 8.32 14.25 -8.05
N ALA A 254 7.86 14.92 -9.12
CA ALA A 254 7.55 16.33 -9.09
C ALA A 254 6.32 16.65 -8.23
N ALA A 255 5.25 15.86 -8.37
CA ALA A 255 4.02 16.05 -7.62
C ALA A 255 3.17 14.76 -7.59
N SER A 256 2.23 14.71 -6.64
CA SER A 256 1.18 13.70 -6.57
C SER A 256 -0.04 14.24 -5.83
N ILE A 257 -1.22 13.70 -6.15
CA ILE A 257 -2.39 13.70 -5.26
C ILE A 257 -2.64 12.25 -4.87
N GLY A 258 -2.71 11.97 -3.58
CA GLY A 258 -2.89 10.60 -3.11
C GLY A 258 -3.50 10.50 -1.72
N LEU A 259 -3.59 9.25 -1.27
CA LEU A 259 -4.09 8.89 0.04
C LEU A 259 -3.02 9.09 1.13
N ASP A 260 -3.47 9.30 2.36
CA ASP A 260 -2.63 9.14 3.54
C ASP A 260 -2.52 7.64 3.88
N TYR A 261 -1.37 7.04 3.61
CA TYR A 261 -1.18 5.61 3.81
C TYR A 261 -1.11 5.21 5.29
N VAL A 262 -0.80 6.13 6.21
CA VAL A 262 -0.96 5.86 7.65
C VAL A 262 -2.45 5.71 7.97
N GLU A 263 -3.32 6.58 7.42
CA GLU A 263 -4.76 6.48 7.66
C GLU A 263 -5.38 5.24 6.96
N VAL A 264 -4.95 4.90 5.75
CA VAL A 264 -5.34 3.63 5.08
C VAL A 264 -5.00 2.44 5.98
N GLY A 265 -3.79 2.43 6.53
CA GLY A 265 -3.36 1.41 7.49
C GLY A 265 -4.19 1.42 8.77
N ARG A 266 -4.50 2.59 9.33
CA ARG A 266 -5.31 2.73 10.55
C ARG A 266 -6.72 2.19 10.38
N VAL A 267 -7.37 2.49 9.25
CA VAL A 267 -8.67 1.88 8.88
C VAL A 267 -8.56 0.35 8.82
N THR A 268 -7.51 -0.16 8.17
CA THR A 268 -7.24 -1.60 8.09
C THR A 268 -7.03 -2.24 9.47
N GLY A 269 -6.25 -1.58 10.34
CA GLY A 269 -5.98 -2.03 11.70
C GLY A 269 -7.23 -2.07 12.58
N ARG A 270 -8.11 -1.06 12.46
CA ARG A 270 -9.43 -1.06 13.14
C ARG A 270 -10.29 -2.23 12.67
N MET A 271 -10.37 -2.47 11.36
CA MET A 271 -11.10 -3.59 10.78
C MET A 271 -10.53 -4.94 11.26
N ALA A 272 -9.21 -5.09 11.30
CA ALA A 272 -8.54 -6.28 11.83
C ALA A 272 -8.84 -6.48 13.32
N GLY A 273 -8.84 -5.41 14.10
CA GLY A 273 -9.20 -5.44 15.53
C GLY A 273 -10.65 -5.87 15.77
N ASP A 274 -11.60 -5.42 14.94
CA ASP A 274 -13.00 -5.86 15.02
C ASP A 274 -13.11 -7.37 14.76
N ILE A 275 -12.33 -7.92 13.82
CA ILE A 275 -12.28 -9.37 13.54
C ILE A 275 -11.67 -10.13 14.73
N LEU A 276 -10.59 -9.64 15.32
CA LEU A 276 -10.01 -10.24 16.52
C LEU A 276 -10.96 -10.21 17.72
N ASN A 277 -11.90 -9.26 17.75
CA ASN A 277 -13.01 -9.17 18.71
C ASN A 277 -14.24 -10.02 18.31
N GLY A 278 -14.18 -10.79 17.21
CA GLY A 278 -15.21 -11.76 16.84
C GLY A 278 -16.08 -11.38 15.63
N ALA A 279 -15.83 -10.24 14.98
CA ALA A 279 -16.51 -9.92 13.73
C ALA A 279 -16.09 -10.91 12.62
N LYS A 280 -17.02 -11.21 11.70
CA LYS A 280 -16.75 -12.13 10.57
C LYS A 280 -16.37 -11.32 9.32
N PRO A 281 -15.22 -11.57 8.67
CA PRO A 281 -14.81 -10.84 7.47
C PRO A 281 -15.88 -10.78 6.39
N GLY A 282 -16.56 -11.90 6.13
CA GLY A 282 -17.56 -12.02 5.07
C GLY A 282 -18.83 -11.19 5.28
N THR A 283 -19.08 -10.69 6.50
CA THR A 283 -20.21 -9.78 6.82
C THR A 283 -19.77 -8.32 6.89
N MET A 284 -18.46 -8.05 6.78
CA MET A 284 -17.92 -6.70 6.74
C MET A 284 -17.81 -6.23 5.29
N ASN A 285 -18.18 -4.97 5.06
CA ASN A 285 -17.92 -4.36 3.75
C ASN A 285 -16.43 -4.11 3.59
N ALA A 286 -15.87 -4.46 2.43
CA ALA A 286 -14.58 -3.93 2.02
C ALA A 286 -14.72 -2.42 1.74
N ILE A 287 -13.67 -1.66 2.02
CA ILE A 287 -13.67 -0.20 1.99
C ILE A 287 -12.83 0.29 0.81
N ILE A 288 -13.31 1.30 0.11
CA ILE A 288 -12.50 2.10 -0.80
C ILE A 288 -11.94 3.26 0.01
N ALA A 289 -10.60 3.35 0.13
CA ALA A 289 -9.98 4.28 1.07
C ALA A 289 -10.39 5.73 0.84
N TYR A 290 -10.51 6.19 -0.41
CA TYR A 290 -10.90 7.58 -0.69
C TYR A 290 -12.33 7.93 -0.28
N GLU A 291 -13.20 6.93 -0.02
CA GLU A 291 -14.54 7.13 0.54
C GLU A 291 -14.50 7.23 2.08
N ALA A 292 -13.49 6.64 2.71
CA ALA A 292 -13.32 6.58 4.16
C ALA A 292 -12.39 7.67 4.72
N VAL A 293 -11.46 8.19 3.91
CA VAL A 293 -10.56 9.27 4.32
C VAL A 293 -11.08 10.61 3.83
N SER A 294 -11.10 11.59 4.71
CA SER A 294 -11.78 12.87 4.48
C SER A 294 -11.11 13.80 3.46
N LYS A 295 -9.82 13.58 3.13
CA LYS A 295 -9.06 14.46 2.22
C LYS A 295 -7.92 13.70 1.54
N PHE A 296 -7.68 14.03 0.26
CA PHE A 296 -6.42 13.70 -0.40
C PHE A 296 -5.29 14.61 0.08
N LYS A 297 -4.08 14.06 0.13
CA LYS A 297 -2.86 14.85 0.27
C LYS A 297 -2.40 15.32 -1.11
N VAL A 298 -1.96 16.57 -1.20
CA VAL A 298 -1.25 17.11 -2.36
C VAL A 298 0.21 17.25 -1.96
N ALA A 299 1.07 16.42 -2.52
CA ALA A 299 2.51 16.47 -2.29
C ALA A 299 3.21 17.09 -3.50
N ILE A 300 4.20 17.95 -3.24
CA ILE A 300 5.04 18.58 -4.27
C ILE A 300 6.51 18.55 -3.86
N ASN A 301 7.41 18.44 -4.85
CA ASN A 301 8.86 18.56 -4.66
C ASN A 301 9.39 19.71 -5.52
N ILE A 302 9.67 20.85 -4.89
CA ILE A 302 10.07 22.09 -5.56
C ILE A 302 11.41 21.91 -6.29
N GLY A 303 12.39 21.32 -5.60
CA GLY A 303 13.74 21.12 -6.16
C GLY A 303 13.73 20.18 -7.36
N SER A 304 13.00 19.08 -7.27
CA SER A 304 12.89 18.11 -8.36
C SER A 304 12.07 18.64 -9.53
N ALA A 305 10.95 19.29 -9.25
CA ALA A 305 10.11 19.91 -10.27
C ALA A 305 10.90 20.92 -11.11
N LYS A 306 11.70 21.78 -10.45
CA LYS A 306 12.57 22.74 -11.14
C LYS A 306 13.55 22.07 -12.09
N LYS A 307 14.15 20.93 -11.69
CA LYS A 307 15.06 20.14 -12.53
C LYS A 307 14.35 19.45 -13.70
N MET A 308 13.02 19.35 -13.66
CA MET A 308 12.18 18.79 -14.70
C MET A 308 11.47 19.89 -15.52
N GLY A 309 11.93 21.15 -15.43
CA GLY A 309 11.35 22.28 -16.17
C GLY A 309 10.02 22.79 -15.60
N LEU A 310 9.60 22.37 -14.40
CA LEU A 310 8.33 22.80 -13.81
C LEU A 310 8.51 23.93 -12.78
N THR A 311 7.48 24.80 -12.73
CA THR A 311 7.33 25.80 -11.66
C THR A 311 5.90 25.72 -11.12
N PHE A 312 5.75 25.67 -9.80
CA PHE A 312 4.45 25.64 -9.16
C PHE A 312 3.85 27.04 -9.06
N SER A 313 2.59 27.17 -9.46
CA SER A 313 1.81 28.38 -9.22
C SER A 313 1.52 28.56 -7.72
N LYS A 314 1.17 29.81 -7.33
CA LYS A 314 0.72 30.07 -5.96
C LYS A 314 -0.47 29.19 -5.58
N SER A 315 -1.42 28.97 -6.49
CA SER A 315 -2.58 28.10 -6.29
C SER A 315 -2.19 26.66 -5.93
N VAL A 316 -1.20 26.08 -6.60
CA VAL A 316 -0.68 24.74 -6.30
C VAL A 316 0.02 24.72 -4.93
N MET A 317 0.85 25.74 -4.66
CA MET A 317 1.56 25.86 -3.38
C MET A 317 0.61 25.97 -2.19
N ASP A 318 -0.47 26.75 -2.33
CA ASP A 318 -1.46 26.97 -1.26
C ASP A 318 -2.29 25.67 -0.97
N ARG A 319 -2.44 24.79 -1.96
CA ARG A 319 -3.13 23.49 -1.82
C ARG A 319 -2.22 22.36 -1.33
N ALA A 320 -0.90 22.55 -1.41
CA ALA A 320 0.05 21.52 -1.03
C ALA A 320 -0.01 21.27 0.48
N THR A 321 -0.19 19.99 0.84
CA THR A 321 -0.20 19.52 2.22
C THR A 321 1.16 18.99 2.65
N ASP A 322 2.01 18.65 1.67
CA ASP A 322 3.35 18.11 1.87
C ASP A 322 4.30 18.71 0.83
N ILE A 323 5.32 19.43 1.32
CA ILE A 323 6.26 20.21 0.48
C ILE A 323 7.69 19.74 0.76
N THR A 324 8.30 19.09 -0.23
CA THR A 324 9.73 18.82 -0.26
C THR A 324 10.45 19.95 -0.99
N LYS A 325 11.54 20.49 -0.38
CA LYS A 325 12.33 21.60 -0.93
C LYS A 325 13.47 21.10 -1.80
#